data_c44dcc33e7c822334cabab7448167647
#
_entry.id   c44dcc33e7c822334cabab7448167647
#
_cell.length_a   1.000
_cell.length_b   1.000
_cell.length_c   1.000
_cell.angle_alpha   90.00
_cell.angle_beta   90.00
_cell.angle_gamma   90.00
#
_symmetry.space_group_name_H-M   'P 1'
#
loop_
_entity.id
_entity.type
_entity.pdbx_description
1 polymer ?
#
loop_
_entity_poly.entity_id
_entity_poly.type
_entity_poly.pdbx_seq_one_letter_code
_entity_poly.pdbx_strand_id
1 'polypeptide(L)'
;MANYLFVTTTELAAPLESVWEEVGRPERWVTWWPGLVAVTELEAGDQESRGSLQEFTFKSKLPYTLSFRGRITRVDPLQRMDIQAVGELEGVANYELEETGRGTQMRLTWSVKTTKTWMNVMAPIARPFFAWNHDVLMKAGSRGLARKLGTEVTSFESGHPLRGTFKLALNLLAAWWLWNRFRALRSR
;
A
#
# COMPACT_ATOMS: atom_id res chain seq x y z
N MET A 1 -11.56 14.71 7.45
CA MET A 1 -10.97 13.73 6.54
C MET A 1 -9.86 12.98 7.26
N ALA A 2 -9.81 11.66 7.13
CA ALA A 2 -8.77 10.86 7.75
C ALA A 2 -7.53 10.81 6.83
N ASN A 3 -6.38 11.19 7.38
CA ASN A 3 -5.10 11.15 6.66
C ASN A 3 -4.34 9.87 7.02
N TYR A 4 -3.70 9.28 6.02
CA TYR A 4 -2.88 8.09 6.13
C TYR A 4 -1.54 8.33 5.45
N LEU A 5 -0.48 7.86 6.09
CA LEU A 5 0.86 7.79 5.51
C LEU A 5 1.34 6.36 5.63
N PHE A 6 1.62 5.73 4.52
CA PHE A 6 2.18 4.39 4.44
C PHE A 6 3.53 4.46 3.75
N VAL A 7 4.49 3.74 4.29
CA VAL A 7 5.80 3.56 3.66
C VAL A 7 6.05 2.07 3.56
N THR A 8 6.24 1.58 2.35
CA THR A 8 6.55 0.17 2.09
C THR A 8 7.88 0.10 1.36
N THR A 9 8.81 -0.65 1.91
CA THR A 9 10.09 -0.95 1.27
C THR A 9 10.15 -2.44 0.96
N THR A 10 10.45 -2.77 -0.28
CA THR A 10 10.59 -4.16 -0.77
C THR A 10 11.93 -4.27 -1.46
N GLU A 11 12.70 -5.30 -1.15
CA GLU A 11 13.91 -5.66 -1.88
C GLU A 11 13.67 -6.97 -2.63
N LEU A 12 14.04 -6.99 -3.90
CA LEU A 12 13.87 -8.11 -4.84
C LEU A 12 15.25 -8.52 -5.37
N ALA A 13 15.52 -9.81 -5.43
CA ALA A 13 16.76 -10.33 -6.03
C ALA A 13 16.65 -10.31 -7.58
N ALA A 14 16.39 -9.13 -8.15
CA ALA A 14 16.22 -8.91 -9.58
C ALA A 14 16.91 -7.63 -10.03
N PRO A 15 17.36 -7.55 -11.32
CA PRO A 15 17.94 -6.34 -11.89
C PRO A 15 16.93 -5.18 -11.91
N LEU A 16 17.43 -3.97 -11.75
CA LEU A 16 16.63 -2.74 -11.70
C LEU A 16 15.75 -2.55 -12.95
N GLU A 17 16.31 -2.84 -14.12
CA GLU A 17 15.59 -2.72 -15.41
C GLU A 17 14.39 -3.67 -15.47
N SER A 18 14.56 -4.91 -14.99
CA SER A 18 13.48 -5.90 -14.97
C SER A 18 12.35 -5.51 -14.02
N VAL A 19 12.70 -4.96 -12.84
CA VAL A 19 11.72 -4.45 -11.88
C VAL A 19 11.00 -3.22 -12.46
N TRP A 20 11.75 -2.29 -13.07
CA TRP A 20 11.18 -1.09 -13.67
C TRP A 20 10.24 -1.41 -14.83
N GLU A 21 10.56 -2.37 -15.67
CA GLU A 21 9.69 -2.78 -16.79
C GLU A 21 8.28 -3.18 -16.33
N GLU A 22 8.16 -3.78 -15.17
CA GLU A 22 6.87 -4.19 -14.62
C GLU A 22 6.22 -3.09 -13.75
N VAL A 23 7.00 -2.34 -12.98
CA VAL A 23 6.50 -1.31 -12.06
C VAL A 23 6.17 -0.01 -12.80
N GLY A 24 6.99 0.40 -13.77
CA GLY A 24 6.82 1.63 -14.53
C GLY A 24 5.61 1.60 -15.48
N ARG A 25 4.93 0.48 -15.62
CA ARG A 25 3.75 0.28 -16.46
C ARG A 25 2.56 -0.22 -15.67
N PRO A 26 1.75 0.67 -15.07
CA PRO A 26 0.64 0.29 -14.19
C PRO A 26 -0.39 -0.66 -14.83
N GLU A 27 -0.57 -0.63 -16.14
CA GLU A 27 -1.45 -1.55 -16.86
C GLU A 27 -1.02 -3.01 -16.75
N ARG A 28 0.26 -3.27 -16.47
CA ARG A 28 0.80 -4.61 -16.23
C ARG A 28 0.53 -5.12 -14.83
N TRP A 29 0.25 -4.25 -13.85
CA TRP A 29 0.13 -4.63 -12.44
C TRP A 29 -0.97 -5.67 -12.19
N VAL A 30 -2.05 -5.67 -12.99
CA VAL A 30 -3.11 -6.68 -12.90
C VAL A 30 -2.61 -8.10 -13.16
N THR A 31 -1.49 -8.27 -13.85
CA THR A 31 -0.95 -9.59 -14.21
C THR A 31 -0.20 -10.24 -13.05
N TRP A 32 0.25 -9.44 -12.08
CA TRP A 32 1.08 -9.95 -10.99
C TRP A 32 0.67 -9.47 -9.59
N TRP A 33 -0.17 -8.42 -9.46
CA TRP A 33 -0.57 -7.90 -8.15
C TRP A 33 -1.91 -8.48 -7.68
N PRO A 34 -1.92 -9.52 -6.80
CA PRO A 34 -3.16 -10.05 -6.26
C PRO A 34 -3.94 -8.98 -5.48
N GLY A 35 -5.22 -8.84 -5.79
CA GLY A 35 -6.08 -7.81 -5.20
C GLY A 35 -6.26 -6.57 -6.08
N LEU A 36 -5.39 -6.30 -7.03
CA LEU A 36 -5.65 -5.34 -8.10
C LEU A 36 -6.43 -6.08 -9.21
N VAL A 37 -7.72 -5.77 -9.35
CA VAL A 37 -8.63 -6.51 -10.25
C VAL A 37 -8.81 -5.85 -11.60
N ALA A 38 -8.57 -4.53 -11.69
CA ALA A 38 -8.59 -3.79 -12.94
C ALA A 38 -7.68 -2.56 -12.90
N VAL A 39 -7.05 -2.28 -14.02
CA VAL A 39 -6.47 -0.97 -14.38
C VAL A 39 -7.03 -0.61 -15.73
N THR A 40 -7.70 0.54 -15.81
CA THR A 40 -8.30 1.03 -17.05
C THR A 40 -7.69 2.37 -17.39
N GLU A 41 -7.05 2.48 -18.55
CA GLU A 41 -6.57 3.76 -19.04
C GLU A 41 -7.75 4.62 -19.49
N LEU A 42 -7.88 5.82 -18.93
CA LEU A 42 -8.91 6.81 -19.24
C LEU A 42 -8.37 7.90 -20.16
N GLU A 43 -7.09 8.27 -20.01
CA GLU A 43 -6.39 9.23 -20.84
C GLU A 43 -4.97 8.69 -21.06
N ALA A 44 -4.54 8.67 -22.31
CA ALA A 44 -3.18 8.26 -22.65
C ALA A 44 -2.14 9.30 -22.18
N GLY A 45 -0.96 8.84 -21.81
CA GLY A 45 0.20 9.67 -21.52
C GLY A 45 1.15 9.79 -22.71
N ASP A 46 2.35 10.30 -22.42
CA ASP A 46 3.48 10.26 -23.36
C ASP A 46 4.06 8.83 -23.46
N GLN A 47 5.19 8.69 -24.19
CA GLN A 47 5.84 7.39 -24.38
C GLN A 47 6.27 6.69 -23.08
N GLU A 48 6.48 7.47 -22.01
CA GLU A 48 6.82 7.00 -20.66
C GLU A 48 5.60 6.95 -19.74
N SER A 49 4.37 7.05 -20.28
CA SER A 49 3.09 7.11 -19.56
C SER A 49 2.91 8.35 -18.67
N ARG A 50 3.78 9.38 -18.78
CA ARG A 50 3.62 10.64 -18.04
C ARG A 50 2.39 11.38 -18.54
N GLY A 51 1.57 11.86 -17.62
CA GLY A 51 0.29 12.52 -17.92
C GLY A 51 -0.88 11.56 -18.07
N SER A 52 -0.66 10.24 -18.22
CA SER A 52 -1.76 9.27 -18.31
C SER A 52 -2.65 9.32 -17.07
N LEU A 53 -3.95 9.12 -17.29
CA LEU A 53 -4.94 8.95 -16.23
C LEU A 53 -5.46 7.53 -16.27
N GLN A 54 -5.35 6.83 -15.17
CA GLN A 54 -5.76 5.45 -15.05
C GLN A 54 -6.73 5.27 -13.87
N GLU A 55 -7.69 4.38 -14.00
CA GLU A 55 -8.56 3.96 -12.91
C GLU A 55 -8.10 2.62 -12.36
N PHE A 56 -7.81 2.60 -11.06
CA PHE A 56 -7.37 1.43 -10.33
C PHE A 56 -8.54 0.88 -9.50
N THR A 57 -8.78 -0.43 -9.60
CA THR A 57 -9.81 -1.11 -8.80
C THR A 57 -9.18 -2.21 -7.98
N PHE A 58 -9.22 -2.06 -6.66
CA PHE A 58 -8.70 -3.03 -5.69
C PHE A 58 -9.82 -3.76 -4.98
N LYS A 59 -9.69 -5.08 -4.88
CA LYS A 59 -10.49 -5.94 -4.02
C LYS A 59 -9.60 -6.59 -2.98
N SER A 60 -9.92 -6.39 -1.73
CA SER A 60 -9.11 -6.85 -0.61
C SER A 60 -9.82 -7.90 0.24
N LYS A 61 -9.27 -8.22 1.39
CA LYS A 61 -9.91 -9.07 2.42
C LYS A 61 -11.10 -8.39 3.09
N LEU A 62 -11.22 -7.07 2.97
CA LEU A 62 -12.36 -6.32 3.48
C LEU A 62 -13.56 -6.44 2.54
N PRO A 63 -14.80 -6.36 3.05
CA PRO A 63 -16.01 -6.59 2.26
C PRO A 63 -16.40 -5.38 1.40
N TYR A 64 -15.40 -4.72 0.79
CA TYR A 64 -15.62 -3.63 -0.15
C TYR A 64 -14.54 -3.59 -1.24
N THR A 65 -14.90 -3.00 -2.36
CA THR A 65 -13.99 -2.69 -3.46
C THR A 65 -13.61 -1.21 -3.37
N LEU A 66 -12.33 -0.91 -3.57
CA LEU A 66 -11.80 0.44 -3.56
C LEU A 66 -11.42 0.82 -4.99
N SER A 67 -12.00 1.91 -5.51
CA SER A 67 -11.63 2.46 -6.82
C SER A 67 -11.17 3.90 -6.68
N PHE A 68 -10.12 4.24 -7.37
CA PHE A 68 -9.62 5.61 -7.47
C PHE A 68 -8.92 5.83 -8.81
N ARG A 69 -8.83 7.08 -9.22
CA ARG A 69 -8.09 7.47 -10.42
C ARG A 69 -6.71 7.95 -10.03
N GLY A 70 -5.71 7.57 -10.80
CA GLY A 70 -4.33 7.99 -10.62
C GLY A 70 -3.81 8.64 -11.89
N ARG A 71 -3.34 9.89 -11.78
CA ARG A 71 -2.59 10.56 -12.86
C ARG A 71 -1.11 10.39 -12.60
N ILE A 72 -0.39 9.85 -13.58
CA ILE A 72 1.07 9.77 -13.52
C ILE A 72 1.61 11.18 -13.77
N THR A 73 2.19 11.80 -12.75
CA THR A 73 2.65 13.19 -12.79
C THR A 73 4.15 13.32 -13.05
N ARG A 74 4.90 12.26 -12.74
CA ARG A 74 6.35 12.23 -12.94
C ARG A 74 6.78 10.80 -13.26
N VAL A 75 7.70 10.69 -14.23
CA VAL A 75 8.43 9.44 -14.52
C VAL A 75 9.89 9.83 -14.77
N ASP A 76 10.77 9.30 -13.93
CA ASP A 76 12.21 9.29 -14.13
C ASP A 76 12.59 7.82 -14.29
N PRO A 77 12.88 7.34 -15.52
CA PRO A 77 13.12 5.93 -15.79
C PRO A 77 14.17 5.33 -14.87
N LEU A 78 13.92 4.12 -14.39
CA LEU A 78 14.75 3.36 -13.44
C LEU A 78 14.90 3.97 -12.04
N GLN A 79 14.26 5.10 -11.75
CA GLN A 79 14.45 5.80 -10.48
C GLN A 79 13.15 6.10 -9.76
N ARG A 80 12.16 6.70 -10.47
CA ARG A 80 10.99 7.24 -9.79
C ARG A 80 9.76 7.32 -10.67
N MET A 81 8.59 7.06 -10.05
CA MET A 81 7.28 7.35 -10.63
C MET A 81 6.37 7.92 -9.54
N ASP A 82 5.72 9.05 -9.86
CA ASP A 82 4.75 9.70 -8.96
C ASP A 82 3.35 9.63 -9.57
N ILE A 83 2.38 9.24 -8.73
CA ILE A 83 0.97 9.12 -9.11
C ILE A 83 0.14 10.01 -8.19
N GLN A 84 -0.59 10.95 -8.75
CA GLN A 84 -1.60 11.76 -8.07
C GLN A 84 -2.92 11.01 -8.05
N ALA A 85 -3.37 10.57 -6.89
CA ALA A 85 -4.65 9.90 -6.71
C ALA A 85 -5.79 10.90 -6.47
N VAL A 86 -6.93 10.64 -7.10
CA VAL A 86 -8.20 11.38 -6.94
C VAL A 86 -9.39 10.41 -6.90
N GLY A 87 -10.47 10.80 -6.22
CA GLY A 87 -11.68 9.99 -6.10
C GLY A 87 -11.92 9.50 -4.68
N GLU A 88 -12.05 8.19 -4.44
CA GLU A 88 -12.28 7.64 -3.09
C GLU A 88 -11.07 7.84 -2.17
N LEU A 89 -9.89 7.92 -2.75
CA LEU A 89 -8.64 8.33 -2.12
C LEU A 89 -8.07 9.53 -2.86
N GLU A 90 -7.62 10.52 -2.13
CA GLU A 90 -6.92 11.69 -2.66
C GLU A 90 -5.54 11.81 -2.04
N GLY A 91 -4.52 12.01 -2.86
CA GLY A 91 -3.15 12.16 -2.37
C GLY A 91 -2.11 11.77 -3.39
N VAL A 92 -0.92 11.36 -2.92
CA VAL A 92 0.22 11.05 -3.78
C VAL A 92 0.84 9.72 -3.40
N ALA A 93 1.15 8.91 -4.41
CA ALA A 93 2.00 7.73 -4.33
C ALA A 93 3.33 8.04 -5.01
N ASN A 94 4.43 7.85 -4.31
CA ASN A 94 5.78 8.00 -4.83
C ASN A 94 6.44 6.62 -4.81
N TYR A 95 6.78 6.11 -5.98
CA TYR A 95 7.61 4.91 -6.17
C TYR A 95 9.04 5.36 -6.42
N GLU A 96 9.97 4.90 -5.62
CA GLU A 96 11.41 5.13 -5.77
C GLU A 96 12.10 3.78 -5.86
N LEU A 97 12.98 3.62 -6.85
CA LEU A 97 13.73 2.41 -7.09
C LEU A 97 15.23 2.72 -7.05
N GLU A 98 15.99 1.82 -6.46
CA GLU A 98 17.45 1.91 -6.44
C GLU A 98 18.06 0.51 -6.55
N GLU A 99 19.20 0.42 -7.21
CA GLU A 99 20.00 -0.79 -7.25
C GLU A 99 20.74 -0.99 -5.93
N THR A 100 20.76 -2.23 -5.45
CA THR A 100 21.50 -2.63 -4.24
C THR A 100 22.47 -3.77 -4.58
N GLY A 101 23.40 -4.06 -3.66
CA GLY A 101 24.29 -5.20 -3.84
C GLY A 101 23.59 -6.58 -3.90
N ARG A 102 22.27 -6.64 -3.67
CA ARG A 102 21.44 -7.87 -3.68
C ARG A 102 20.33 -7.85 -4.71
N GLY A 103 20.21 -6.80 -5.50
CA GLY A 103 19.19 -6.62 -6.51
C GLY A 103 18.60 -5.23 -6.50
N THR A 104 17.26 -5.11 -6.43
CA THR A 104 16.56 -3.82 -6.49
C THR A 104 15.76 -3.58 -5.22
N GLN A 105 15.95 -2.43 -4.59
CA GLN A 105 15.06 -1.90 -3.57
C GLN A 105 14.02 -0.98 -4.19
N MET A 106 12.77 -1.24 -3.89
CA MET A 106 11.63 -0.39 -4.25
C MET A 106 11.00 0.17 -2.98
N ARG A 107 10.86 1.49 -2.91
CA ARG A 107 10.19 2.21 -1.83
C ARG A 107 8.93 2.89 -2.36
N LEU A 108 7.79 2.56 -1.77
CA LEU A 108 6.53 3.25 -2.00
C LEU A 108 6.21 4.11 -0.77
N THR A 109 6.05 5.40 -1.00
CA THR A 109 5.47 6.34 -0.03
C THR A 109 4.08 6.73 -0.50
N TRP A 110 3.06 6.35 0.26
CA TRP A 110 1.67 6.65 -0.04
C TRP A 110 1.08 7.59 1.01
N SER A 111 0.88 8.85 0.63
CA SER A 111 0.25 9.87 1.46
C SER A 111 -1.14 10.16 0.93
N VAL A 112 -2.18 9.70 1.63
CA VAL A 112 -3.58 9.80 1.16
C VAL A 112 -4.54 10.19 2.26
N LYS A 113 -5.64 10.81 1.84
CA LYS A 113 -6.84 11.07 2.65
C LYS A 113 -8.03 10.33 2.04
N THR A 114 -8.93 9.86 2.89
CA THR A 114 -10.20 9.27 2.45
C THR A 114 -11.25 10.35 2.25
N THR A 115 -12.00 10.25 1.15
CA THR A 115 -13.09 11.21 0.82
C THR A 115 -14.45 10.71 1.26
N LYS A 116 -14.65 9.39 1.37
CA LYS A 116 -15.94 8.79 1.78
C LYS A 116 -16.26 9.12 3.24
N THR A 117 -17.44 9.69 3.47
CA THR A 117 -17.92 10.10 4.80
C THR A 117 -17.89 8.96 5.81
N TRP A 118 -18.34 7.75 5.44
CA TRP A 118 -18.35 6.62 6.35
C TRP A 118 -16.93 6.19 6.78
N MET A 119 -15.95 6.26 5.86
CA MET A 119 -14.53 5.97 6.17
C MET A 119 -13.96 6.99 7.16
N ASN A 120 -14.37 8.26 7.03
CA ASN A 120 -13.94 9.32 7.94
C ASN A 120 -14.56 9.17 9.33
N VAL A 121 -15.85 8.85 9.40
CA VAL A 121 -16.57 8.61 10.68
C VAL A 121 -16.00 7.40 11.40
N MET A 122 -15.73 6.32 10.67
CA MET A 122 -15.19 5.08 11.23
C MET A 122 -13.68 5.13 11.46
N ALA A 123 -12.97 6.16 10.97
CA ALA A 123 -11.51 6.23 11.00
C ALA A 123 -10.86 5.95 12.36
N PRO A 124 -11.37 6.45 13.53
CA PRO A 124 -10.75 6.18 14.82
C PRO A 124 -10.68 4.68 15.15
N ILE A 125 -11.68 3.89 14.71
CA ILE A 125 -11.76 2.45 14.95
C ILE A 125 -11.15 1.67 13.77
N ALA A 126 -11.37 2.13 12.54
CA ALA A 126 -11.02 1.39 11.33
C ALA A 126 -9.55 1.61 10.87
N ARG A 127 -8.85 2.62 11.37
CA ARG A 127 -7.43 2.88 11.01
C ARG A 127 -6.53 1.65 11.08
N PRO A 128 -6.53 0.84 12.16
CA PRO A 128 -5.69 -0.36 12.22
C PRO A 128 -6.07 -1.41 11.16
N PHE A 129 -7.37 -1.52 10.82
CA PHE A 129 -7.82 -2.41 9.76
C PHE A 129 -7.40 -1.94 8.37
N PHE A 130 -7.45 -0.64 8.11
CA PHE A 130 -6.97 -0.08 6.84
C PHE A 130 -5.45 -0.23 6.71
N ALA A 131 -4.71 -0.01 7.79
CA ALA A 131 -3.26 -0.22 7.81
C ALA A 131 -2.91 -1.70 7.59
N TRP A 132 -3.56 -2.61 8.29
CA TRP A 132 -3.39 -4.05 8.08
C TRP A 132 -3.73 -4.47 6.65
N ASN A 133 -4.85 -3.96 6.09
CA ASN A 133 -5.26 -4.26 4.73
C ASN A 133 -4.25 -3.75 3.69
N HIS A 134 -3.71 -2.55 3.90
CA HIS A 134 -2.63 -2.02 3.07
C HIS A 134 -1.41 -2.93 3.11
N ASP A 135 -0.96 -3.34 4.31
CA ASP A 135 0.20 -4.24 4.45
C ASP A 135 -0.03 -5.59 3.74
N VAL A 136 -1.24 -6.14 3.83
CA VAL A 136 -1.61 -7.39 3.13
C VAL A 136 -1.54 -7.22 1.63
N LEU A 137 -2.10 -6.13 1.08
CA LEU A 137 -2.09 -5.84 -0.36
C LEU A 137 -0.66 -5.60 -0.87
N MET A 138 0.13 -4.82 -0.16
CA MET A 138 1.52 -4.52 -0.54
C MET A 138 2.39 -5.79 -0.51
N LYS A 139 2.26 -6.60 0.53
CA LYS A 139 2.98 -7.88 0.63
C LYS A 139 2.58 -8.86 -0.47
N ALA A 140 1.30 -8.88 -0.83
CA ALA A 140 0.82 -9.69 -1.94
C ALA A 140 1.37 -9.20 -3.28
N GLY A 141 1.42 -7.88 -3.49
CA GLY A 141 2.02 -7.25 -4.67
C GLY A 141 3.51 -7.57 -4.79
N SER A 142 4.29 -7.35 -3.73
CA SER A 142 5.73 -7.68 -3.72
C SER A 142 6.00 -9.13 -4.07
N ARG A 143 5.25 -10.06 -3.49
CA ARG A 143 5.36 -11.50 -3.81
C ARG A 143 4.89 -11.83 -5.23
N GLY A 144 3.87 -11.12 -5.71
CA GLY A 144 3.37 -11.27 -7.08
C GLY A 144 4.42 -10.83 -8.09
N LEU A 145 5.04 -9.68 -7.87
CA LEU A 145 6.12 -9.18 -8.70
C LEU A 145 7.34 -10.12 -8.69
N ALA A 146 7.76 -10.60 -7.52
CA ALA A 146 8.83 -11.58 -7.42
C ALA A 146 8.56 -12.85 -8.25
N ARG A 147 7.34 -13.41 -8.15
CA ARG A 147 6.94 -14.56 -8.99
C ARG A 147 6.95 -14.23 -10.47
N LYS A 148 6.47 -13.05 -10.86
CA LYS A 148 6.46 -12.60 -12.25
C LYS A 148 7.86 -12.53 -12.84
N LEU A 149 8.83 -12.11 -12.03
CA LEU A 149 10.24 -11.98 -12.40
C LEU A 149 11.06 -13.28 -12.21
N GLY A 150 10.45 -14.34 -11.70
CA GLY A 150 11.15 -15.60 -11.41
C GLY A 150 12.20 -15.47 -10.29
N THR A 151 11.93 -14.58 -9.32
CA THR A 151 12.85 -14.24 -8.22
C THR A 151 12.16 -14.31 -6.86
N GLU A 152 12.84 -13.86 -5.81
CA GLU A 152 12.31 -13.80 -4.45
C GLU A 152 12.35 -12.40 -3.85
N VAL A 153 11.51 -12.19 -2.84
CA VAL A 153 11.53 -10.99 -1.98
C VAL A 153 12.56 -11.25 -0.88
N THR A 154 13.67 -10.53 -0.91
CA THR A 154 14.75 -10.66 0.09
C THR A 154 14.48 -9.85 1.36
N SER A 155 13.73 -8.74 1.23
CA SER A 155 13.29 -7.93 2.36
C SER A 155 11.93 -7.30 2.09
N PHE A 156 11.09 -7.21 3.12
CA PHE A 156 9.81 -6.51 3.08
C PHE A 156 9.55 -5.80 4.40
N GLU A 157 9.46 -4.48 4.34
CA GLU A 157 9.12 -3.63 5.47
C GLU A 157 7.90 -2.78 5.12
N SER A 158 6.92 -2.72 6.01
CA SER A 158 5.77 -1.82 5.91
C SER A 158 5.66 -1.02 7.19
N GLY A 159 5.63 0.30 7.06
CA GLY A 159 5.57 1.25 8.15
C GLY A 159 4.38 2.20 8.03
N HIS A 160 3.74 2.47 9.16
CA HIS A 160 2.74 3.53 9.31
C HIS A 160 2.84 4.10 10.72
N PRO A 161 2.57 5.40 10.93
CA PRO A 161 2.79 6.06 12.22
C PRO A 161 1.98 5.47 13.39
N LEU A 162 0.99 4.61 13.11
CA LEU A 162 0.13 3.98 14.14
C LEU A 162 0.67 2.64 14.67
N ARG A 163 1.77 2.12 14.12
CA ARG A 163 2.28 0.79 14.52
C ARG A 163 2.68 0.71 16.00
N GLY A 164 3.19 1.82 16.56
CA GLY A 164 3.57 1.93 17.99
C GLY A 164 2.35 2.05 18.91
N THR A 165 1.38 2.87 18.54
CA THR A 165 0.20 3.17 19.37
C THR A 165 -0.77 2.01 19.46
N PHE A 166 -0.86 1.15 18.42
CA PHE A 166 -1.74 -0.02 18.42
C PHE A 166 -1.24 -1.14 19.33
N LYS A 167 0.08 -1.38 19.37
CA LYS A 167 0.66 -2.32 20.35
C LYS A 167 0.43 -1.87 21.78
N LEU A 168 0.56 -0.58 22.06
CA LEU A 168 0.26 0.00 23.38
C LEU A 168 -1.22 -0.14 23.74
N ALA A 169 -2.15 0.15 22.83
CA ALA A 169 -3.59 0.04 23.08
C ALA A 169 -4.03 -1.42 23.34
N LEU A 170 -3.50 -2.38 22.57
CA LEU A 170 -3.76 -3.80 22.82
C LEU A 170 -3.20 -4.27 24.16
N ASN A 171 -2.00 -3.82 24.53
CA ASN A 171 -1.40 -4.17 25.83
C ASN A 171 -2.19 -3.55 26.98
N LEU A 172 -2.70 -2.33 26.84
CA LEU A 172 -3.53 -1.67 27.86
C LEU A 172 -4.91 -2.35 27.99
N LEU A 173 -5.53 -2.76 26.88
CA LEU A 173 -6.79 -3.51 26.90
C LEU A 173 -6.61 -4.90 27.51
N ALA A 174 -5.53 -5.60 27.20
CA ALA A 174 -5.20 -6.88 27.81
C ALA A 174 -4.91 -6.74 29.30
N ALA A 175 -4.16 -5.72 29.72
CA ALA A 175 -3.89 -5.42 31.11
C ALA A 175 -5.17 -5.04 31.88
N TRP A 176 -6.05 -4.22 31.28
CA TRP A 176 -7.35 -3.85 31.85
C TRP A 176 -8.28 -5.07 31.99
N TRP A 177 -8.33 -5.96 30.98
CA TRP A 177 -9.11 -7.20 31.02
C TRP A 177 -8.61 -8.17 32.10
N LEU A 178 -7.29 -8.35 32.21
CA LEU A 178 -6.66 -9.16 33.27
C LEU A 178 -6.95 -8.55 34.63
N TRP A 179 -6.82 -7.24 34.82
CA TRP A 179 -7.13 -6.54 36.04
C TRP A 179 -8.57 -6.73 36.49
N ASN A 180 -9.54 -6.60 35.58
CA ASN A 180 -10.95 -6.82 35.88
C ASN A 180 -11.25 -8.28 36.26
N ARG A 181 -10.58 -9.23 35.64
CA ARG A 181 -10.71 -10.65 35.94
C ARG A 181 -10.15 -10.99 37.34
N PHE A 182 -9.02 -10.40 37.70
CA PHE A 182 -8.45 -10.54 39.04
C PHE A 182 -9.31 -9.87 40.13
N ARG A 183 -9.95 -8.74 39.86
CA ARG A 183 -10.90 -8.10 40.76
C ARG A 183 -12.13 -8.98 41.02
N ALA A 184 -12.69 -9.57 39.98
CA ALA A 184 -13.86 -10.46 40.11
C ALA A 184 -13.57 -11.75 40.89
N LEU A 185 -12.32 -12.20 40.95
CA LEU A 185 -11.89 -13.37 41.71
C LEU A 185 -11.61 -13.04 43.19
N ARG A 186 -11.36 -11.78 43.56
CA ARG A 186 -11.14 -11.33 44.94
C ARG A 186 -12.41 -10.92 45.67
N SER A 187 -13.55 -10.84 44.98
CA SER A 187 -14.86 -10.48 45.54
C SER A 187 -15.76 -11.71 45.81
N ARG A 188 -15.20 -12.91 45.75
CA ARG A 188 -15.78 -14.16 46.21
C ARG A 188 -14.91 -14.72 47.35
#